data_4027946b701bd84af1f40bf3d6568540
#
_entry.id   4027946b701bd84af1f40bf3d6568540
#
_cell.length_a   1.000
_cell.length_b   1.000
_cell.length_c   1.000
_cell.angle_alpha   90.00
_cell.angle_beta   90.00
_cell.angle_gamma   90.00
#
_symmetry.space_group_name_H-M   'P 1'
#
loop_
_entity.id
_entity.type
_entity.pdbx_description
1 polymer ?
#
loop_
_entity_poly.entity_id
_entity_poly.type
_entity_poly.pdbx_seq_one_letter_code
_entity_poly.pdbx_strand_id
1 'polypeptide(L)'
;EMKVAQVASNEERVGTPYKLVPAARPITFKHVLTHTAGFANSYRGITQAEFAKTFQQGRKPNDTIGDAVKRLATLPLNFHPGDAWEYSNATDVVGRLVEVISGMTLDEYVQKKIFAPLRMTDTHFYLPQSKLNRFATLYQPDEKNGNKIKLMEAATAESRFVKEPHVYFSGAGGLVSTAADYVRFHQMMLNGGELDGVRILGRKTVELMTANHTGNLPIWLTGPGYGFGLGYRVLTDVGQAAVPSSVGEYGWGGAFCTFFWVDPKEELIGVMMTQVIPYTHINIRQEFQVLANQAIVDSTKPKMSTAHVSSR
;
A
#
# COMPACT_ATOMS: atom_id res chain seq x y z
N GLU A 1 -20.60 -18.79 -5.99
CA GLU A 1 -19.76 -19.47 -4.99
C GLU A 1 -18.29 -19.30 -5.35
N MET A 2 -17.45 -18.79 -4.42
CA MET A 2 -16.02 -18.60 -4.67
C MET A 2 -15.28 -19.92 -4.70
N LYS A 3 -14.38 -20.07 -5.68
CA LYS A 3 -13.57 -21.27 -5.90
C LYS A 3 -12.10 -20.96 -5.70
N VAL A 4 -11.36 -21.95 -5.23
CA VAL A 4 -9.92 -21.90 -5.04
C VAL A 4 -9.27 -22.83 -6.08
N ALA A 5 -8.21 -22.38 -6.71
CA ALA A 5 -7.36 -23.18 -7.56
C ALA A 5 -6.45 -24.04 -6.66
N GLN A 6 -6.53 -25.37 -6.81
CA GLN A 6 -5.76 -26.32 -6.03
C GLN A 6 -4.94 -27.22 -6.96
N VAL A 7 -3.62 -27.23 -6.79
CA VAL A 7 -2.71 -28.13 -7.50
C VAL A 7 -2.64 -29.50 -6.85
N ALA A 8 -2.31 -30.50 -7.64
CA ALA A 8 -2.19 -31.89 -7.18
C ALA A 8 -0.84 -32.17 -6.46
N SER A 9 0.15 -31.30 -6.62
CA SER A 9 1.49 -31.40 -6.02
C SER A 9 1.86 -30.12 -5.29
N ASN A 10 2.83 -30.16 -4.37
CA ASN A 10 3.31 -28.99 -3.61
C ASN A 10 4.13 -27.98 -4.46
N GLU A 11 4.25 -28.21 -5.76
CA GLU A 11 4.94 -27.27 -6.66
C GLU A 11 3.96 -26.27 -7.27
N GLU A 12 3.79 -25.14 -6.62
CA GLU A 12 3.01 -24.00 -7.15
C GLU A 12 3.85 -23.21 -8.14
N ARG A 13 3.65 -23.48 -9.45
CA ARG A 13 4.27 -22.69 -10.54
C ARG A 13 3.18 -22.12 -11.44
N VAL A 14 3.44 -20.98 -12.04
CA VAL A 14 2.58 -20.40 -13.09
C VAL A 14 2.39 -21.44 -14.21
N GLY A 15 1.13 -21.70 -14.58
CA GLY A 15 0.79 -22.70 -15.60
C GLY A 15 0.70 -24.13 -15.11
N THR A 16 0.89 -24.41 -13.82
CA THR A 16 0.64 -25.74 -13.25
C THR A 16 -0.86 -26.05 -13.36
N PRO A 17 -1.26 -27.23 -13.90
CA PRO A 17 -2.65 -27.66 -13.93
C PRO A 17 -3.26 -27.72 -12.53
N TYR A 18 -4.44 -27.16 -12.35
CA TYR A 18 -5.15 -27.14 -11.08
C TYR A 18 -6.61 -27.59 -11.24
N LYS A 19 -7.20 -28.03 -10.15
CA LYS A 19 -8.65 -28.23 -10.04
C LYS A 19 -9.30 -27.12 -9.24
N LEU A 20 -10.56 -26.84 -9.49
CA LEU A 20 -11.33 -25.87 -8.71
C LEU A 20 -12.05 -26.56 -7.56
N VAL A 21 -11.81 -26.08 -6.35
CA VAL A 21 -12.51 -26.53 -5.14
C VAL A 21 -13.30 -25.37 -4.52
N PRO A 22 -14.38 -25.61 -3.79
CA PRO A 22 -15.07 -24.56 -3.02
C PRO A 22 -14.11 -23.91 -2.01
N ALA A 23 -14.25 -22.58 -1.80
CA ALA A 23 -13.51 -21.91 -0.74
C ALA A 23 -13.92 -22.46 0.63
N ALA A 24 -12.96 -22.78 1.50
CA ALA A 24 -13.23 -23.33 2.83
C ALA A 24 -13.98 -22.35 3.75
N ARG A 25 -13.91 -21.06 3.46
CA ARG A 25 -14.58 -19.99 4.20
C ARG A 25 -14.85 -18.77 3.31
N PRO A 26 -15.83 -17.91 3.67
CA PRO A 26 -16.09 -16.68 2.92
C PRO A 26 -14.95 -15.67 3.10
N ILE A 27 -14.77 -14.79 2.11
CA ILE A 27 -13.91 -13.62 2.23
C ILE A 27 -14.58 -12.62 3.18
N THR A 28 -13.79 -12.06 4.09
CA THR A 28 -14.21 -11.00 5.01
C THR A 28 -13.52 -9.67 4.67
N PHE A 29 -14.01 -8.55 5.19
CA PHE A 29 -13.33 -7.26 5.10
C PHE A 29 -11.89 -7.34 5.62
N LYS A 30 -11.67 -8.06 6.71
CA LYS A 30 -10.32 -8.29 7.25
C LYS A 30 -9.41 -8.95 6.22
N HIS A 31 -9.86 -10.01 5.55
CA HIS A 31 -9.06 -10.69 4.53
C HIS A 31 -8.67 -9.75 3.38
N VAL A 32 -9.57 -8.86 2.98
CA VAL A 32 -9.29 -7.89 1.91
C VAL A 32 -8.29 -6.83 2.38
N LEU A 33 -8.49 -6.27 3.57
CA LEU A 33 -7.62 -5.22 4.14
C LEU A 33 -6.20 -5.71 4.47
N THR A 34 -6.06 -7.02 4.74
CA THR A 34 -4.78 -7.62 5.13
C THR A 34 -4.08 -8.37 4.00
N HIS A 35 -4.58 -8.33 2.76
CA HIS A 35 -4.07 -9.11 1.63
C HIS A 35 -4.05 -10.63 1.88
N THR A 36 -4.99 -11.15 2.67
CA THR A 36 -5.15 -12.60 2.92
C THR A 36 -6.40 -13.20 2.26
N ALA A 37 -7.01 -12.47 1.32
CA ALA A 37 -8.20 -12.94 0.62
C ALA A 37 -7.95 -14.05 -0.42
N GLY A 38 -6.72 -14.21 -0.90
CA GLY A 38 -6.35 -15.18 -1.91
C GLY A 38 -6.61 -14.74 -3.35
N PHE A 39 -6.88 -13.47 -3.62
CA PHE A 39 -7.16 -12.98 -4.98
C PHE A 39 -6.01 -13.28 -5.95
N ALA A 40 -6.39 -13.67 -7.17
CA ALA A 40 -5.46 -13.74 -8.30
C ALA A 40 -4.75 -12.38 -8.51
N ASN A 41 -3.47 -12.43 -8.90
CA ASN A 41 -2.65 -11.22 -9.05
C ASN A 41 -1.56 -11.40 -10.11
N SER A 42 -0.81 -10.31 -10.39
CA SER A 42 0.26 -10.30 -11.39
C SER A 42 1.63 -10.71 -10.87
N TYR A 43 1.79 -10.89 -9.55
CA TYR A 43 3.11 -11.09 -8.95
C TYR A 43 3.49 -12.55 -8.87
N ARG A 44 2.56 -13.42 -8.47
CA ARG A 44 2.80 -14.84 -8.24
C ARG A 44 1.49 -15.63 -8.15
N GLY A 45 1.62 -16.94 -7.96
CA GLY A 45 0.48 -17.85 -7.81
C GLY A 45 0.09 -18.54 -9.12
N ILE A 46 -0.67 -19.60 -8.98
CA ILE A 46 -1.04 -20.50 -10.09
C ILE A 46 -2.01 -19.84 -11.08
N THR A 47 -2.77 -18.84 -10.63
CA THR A 47 -3.76 -18.12 -11.46
C THR A 47 -3.22 -16.84 -12.12
N GLN A 48 -1.91 -16.65 -12.14
CA GLN A 48 -1.28 -15.45 -12.69
C GLN A 48 -1.58 -15.26 -14.19
N ALA A 49 -1.61 -16.32 -14.97
CA ALA A 49 -1.91 -16.27 -16.41
C ALA A 49 -3.36 -15.85 -16.66
N GLU A 50 -4.31 -16.39 -15.90
CA GLU A 50 -5.72 -16.03 -15.96
C GLU A 50 -5.94 -14.57 -15.53
N PHE A 51 -5.21 -14.12 -14.51
CA PHE A 51 -5.22 -12.73 -14.08
C PHE A 51 -4.74 -11.81 -15.20
N ALA A 52 -3.60 -12.10 -15.83
CA ALA A 52 -3.09 -11.30 -16.92
C ALA A 52 -4.09 -11.18 -18.08
N LYS A 53 -4.68 -12.31 -18.49
CA LYS A 53 -5.67 -12.37 -19.57
C LYS A 53 -6.96 -11.63 -19.20
N THR A 54 -7.51 -11.87 -18.04
CA THR A 54 -8.86 -11.41 -17.66
C THR A 54 -8.84 -10.00 -17.09
N PHE A 55 -7.91 -9.71 -16.19
CA PHE A 55 -7.87 -8.43 -15.50
C PHE A 55 -7.09 -7.37 -16.26
N GLN A 56 -5.89 -7.68 -16.75
CA GLN A 56 -5.05 -6.70 -17.44
C GLN A 56 -5.48 -6.49 -18.89
N GLN A 57 -5.52 -7.56 -19.71
CA GLN A 57 -5.87 -7.48 -21.12
C GLN A 57 -7.37 -7.27 -21.36
N GLY A 58 -8.22 -7.67 -20.43
CA GLY A 58 -9.67 -7.45 -20.49
C GLY A 58 -10.12 -6.04 -20.11
N ARG A 59 -9.19 -5.14 -19.73
CA ARG A 59 -9.50 -3.75 -19.36
C ARG A 59 -9.91 -2.93 -20.59
N LYS A 60 -11.03 -2.18 -20.44
CA LYS A 60 -11.54 -1.26 -21.45
C LYS A 60 -11.23 0.19 -21.04
N PRO A 61 -11.15 1.14 -22.00
CA PRO A 61 -10.82 2.54 -21.69
C PRO A 61 -11.74 3.20 -20.65
N ASN A 62 -13.02 2.86 -20.64
CA ASN A 62 -14.01 3.46 -19.75
C ASN A 62 -14.38 2.57 -18.55
N ASP A 63 -13.58 1.56 -18.24
CA ASP A 63 -13.83 0.73 -17.07
C ASP A 63 -13.71 1.53 -15.78
N THR A 64 -14.67 1.32 -14.89
CA THR A 64 -14.64 1.80 -13.52
C THR A 64 -13.92 0.80 -12.62
N ILE A 65 -13.62 1.20 -11.38
CA ILE A 65 -13.13 0.26 -10.37
C ILE A 65 -14.14 -0.88 -10.13
N GLY A 66 -15.44 -0.59 -10.23
CA GLY A 66 -16.49 -1.61 -10.14
C GLY A 66 -16.39 -2.68 -11.22
N ASP A 67 -16.07 -2.30 -12.46
CA ASP A 67 -15.87 -3.24 -13.56
C ASP A 67 -14.61 -4.08 -13.38
N ALA A 68 -13.54 -3.48 -12.88
CA ALA A 68 -12.31 -4.19 -12.55
C ALA A 68 -12.54 -5.24 -11.45
N VAL A 69 -13.24 -4.88 -10.38
CA VAL A 69 -13.56 -5.81 -9.27
C VAL A 69 -14.49 -6.94 -9.74
N LYS A 70 -15.46 -6.66 -10.61
CA LYS A 70 -16.29 -7.71 -11.22
C LYS A 70 -15.44 -8.71 -12.03
N ARG A 71 -14.46 -8.22 -12.81
CA ARG A 71 -13.55 -9.12 -13.54
C ARG A 71 -12.67 -9.92 -12.59
N LEU A 72 -12.13 -9.31 -11.55
CA LEU A 72 -11.36 -10.03 -10.53
C LEU A 72 -12.18 -11.14 -9.89
N ALA A 73 -13.44 -10.89 -9.60
CA ALA A 73 -14.36 -11.86 -8.99
C ALA A 73 -14.69 -13.07 -9.88
N THR A 74 -14.39 -13.04 -11.18
CA THR A 74 -14.53 -14.21 -12.07
C THR A 74 -13.37 -15.19 -11.99
N LEU A 75 -12.26 -14.78 -11.37
CA LEU A 75 -11.06 -15.59 -11.25
C LEU A 75 -11.11 -16.46 -9.98
N PRO A 76 -10.53 -17.67 -10.02
CA PRO A 76 -10.36 -18.45 -8.80
C PRO A 76 -9.35 -17.79 -7.87
N LEU A 77 -9.47 -18.09 -6.58
CA LEU A 77 -8.49 -17.70 -5.58
C LEU A 77 -7.25 -18.57 -5.66
N ASN A 78 -6.09 -18.02 -5.34
CA ASN A 78 -4.83 -18.75 -5.24
C ASN A 78 -4.78 -19.67 -4.00
N PHE A 79 -5.50 -19.31 -2.93
CA PHE A 79 -5.58 -20.08 -1.68
C PHE A 79 -6.88 -19.77 -0.93
N HIS A 80 -7.22 -20.53 0.09
CA HIS A 80 -8.40 -20.28 0.90
C HIS A 80 -8.22 -18.97 1.71
N PRO A 81 -9.25 -18.12 1.82
CA PRO A 81 -9.16 -16.86 2.54
C PRO A 81 -8.61 -17.04 3.95
N GLY A 82 -7.53 -16.34 4.29
CA GLY A 82 -6.84 -16.37 5.57
C GLY A 82 -5.68 -17.36 5.69
N ASP A 83 -5.43 -18.23 4.70
CA ASP A 83 -4.39 -19.26 4.80
C ASP A 83 -2.99 -18.72 4.48
N ALA A 84 -2.89 -17.66 3.67
CA ALA A 84 -1.62 -17.05 3.30
C ALA A 84 -1.74 -15.53 3.14
N TRP A 85 -0.61 -14.86 3.04
CA TRP A 85 -0.53 -13.45 2.65
C TRP A 85 -0.03 -13.33 1.23
N GLU A 86 -0.75 -12.57 0.39
CA GLU A 86 -0.36 -12.32 -0.98
C GLU A 86 -0.78 -10.93 -1.46
N TYR A 87 0.20 -10.11 -1.85
CA TYR A 87 -0.07 -8.78 -2.39
C TYR A 87 -0.89 -8.88 -3.67
N SER A 88 -2.00 -8.15 -3.73
CA SER A 88 -2.95 -8.26 -4.84
C SER A 88 -3.74 -6.97 -5.02
N ASN A 89 -4.66 -6.94 -5.98
CA ASN A 89 -5.63 -5.87 -6.16
C ASN A 89 -6.72 -5.83 -5.07
N ALA A 90 -6.47 -6.40 -3.90
CA ALA A 90 -7.39 -6.34 -2.75
C ALA A 90 -7.75 -4.90 -2.38
N THR A 91 -6.82 -3.95 -2.50
CA THR A 91 -7.09 -2.52 -2.24
C THR A 91 -8.02 -1.87 -3.27
N ASP A 92 -8.08 -2.37 -4.51
CA ASP A 92 -9.15 -1.99 -5.45
C ASP A 92 -10.52 -2.49 -4.97
N VAL A 93 -10.57 -3.69 -4.39
CA VAL A 93 -11.81 -4.20 -3.77
C VAL A 93 -12.22 -3.32 -2.59
N VAL A 94 -11.26 -2.87 -1.74
CA VAL A 94 -11.54 -1.88 -0.67
C VAL A 94 -12.09 -0.59 -1.26
N GLY A 95 -11.48 -0.04 -2.31
CA GLY A 95 -11.97 1.16 -2.98
C GLY A 95 -13.41 0.98 -3.48
N ARG A 96 -13.72 -0.15 -4.10
CA ARG A 96 -15.09 -0.45 -4.52
C ARG A 96 -16.07 -0.61 -3.36
N LEU A 97 -15.66 -1.19 -2.25
CA LEU A 97 -16.49 -1.27 -1.03
C LEU A 97 -16.81 0.12 -0.48
N VAL A 98 -15.84 1.05 -0.50
CA VAL A 98 -16.07 2.45 -0.13
C VAL A 98 -17.14 3.07 -1.03
N GLU A 99 -17.07 2.87 -2.35
CA GLU A 99 -18.10 3.39 -3.27
C GLU A 99 -19.50 2.82 -2.99
N VAL A 100 -19.59 1.50 -2.78
CA VAL A 100 -20.88 0.83 -2.50
C VAL A 100 -21.50 1.29 -1.19
N ILE A 101 -20.67 1.44 -0.14
CA ILE A 101 -21.16 1.79 1.21
C ILE A 101 -21.51 3.28 1.28
N SER A 102 -20.72 4.14 0.63
CA SER A 102 -20.92 5.59 0.72
C SER A 102 -21.90 6.16 -0.30
N GLY A 103 -22.13 5.45 -1.41
CA GLY A 103 -22.89 5.94 -2.56
C GLY A 103 -22.15 7.02 -3.37
N MET A 104 -20.85 7.24 -3.11
CA MET A 104 -19.98 8.20 -3.80
C MET A 104 -18.94 7.46 -4.63
N THR A 105 -18.36 8.10 -5.65
CA THR A 105 -17.13 7.58 -6.26
C THR A 105 -15.99 7.63 -5.24
N LEU A 106 -14.96 6.79 -5.44
CA LEU A 106 -13.82 6.79 -4.51
C LEU A 106 -13.12 8.16 -4.48
N ASP A 107 -13.00 8.83 -5.63
CA ASP A 107 -12.44 10.19 -5.72
C ASP A 107 -13.23 11.19 -4.88
N GLU A 108 -14.56 11.25 -5.08
CA GLU A 108 -15.44 12.13 -4.29
C GLU A 108 -15.34 11.84 -2.79
N TYR A 109 -15.29 10.56 -2.43
CA TYR A 109 -15.20 10.17 -1.02
C TYR A 109 -13.91 10.63 -0.37
N VAL A 110 -12.76 10.30 -0.96
CA VAL A 110 -11.46 10.66 -0.35
C VAL A 110 -11.24 12.18 -0.36
N GLN A 111 -11.68 12.86 -1.44
CA GLN A 111 -11.62 14.31 -1.52
C GLN A 111 -12.42 14.97 -0.39
N LYS A 112 -13.67 14.54 -0.20
CA LYS A 112 -14.60 15.15 0.78
C LYS A 112 -14.28 14.76 2.23
N LYS A 113 -13.85 13.51 2.44
CA LYS A 113 -13.71 12.94 3.79
C LYS A 113 -12.29 12.93 4.33
N ILE A 114 -11.28 13.07 3.46
CA ILE A 114 -9.87 12.98 3.83
C ILE A 114 -9.09 14.21 3.35
N PHE A 115 -9.01 14.45 2.03
CA PHE A 115 -8.09 15.46 1.50
C PHE A 115 -8.48 16.88 1.85
N ALA A 116 -9.75 17.28 1.64
CA ALA A 116 -10.20 18.62 1.97
C ALA A 116 -10.12 18.92 3.49
N PRO A 117 -10.61 18.03 4.40
CA PRO A 117 -10.45 18.23 5.83
C PRO A 117 -9.00 18.34 6.29
N LEU A 118 -8.10 17.52 5.72
CA LEU A 118 -6.67 17.56 6.02
C LEU A 118 -5.90 18.64 5.23
N ARG A 119 -6.56 19.43 4.39
CA ARG A 119 -5.94 20.44 3.53
C ARG A 119 -4.85 19.88 2.60
N MET A 120 -5.07 18.69 2.08
CA MET A 120 -4.22 18.02 1.10
C MET A 120 -4.59 18.51 -0.30
N THR A 121 -4.21 19.73 -0.62
CA THR A 121 -4.69 20.44 -1.82
C THR A 121 -4.03 19.99 -3.13
N ASP A 122 -2.92 19.25 -3.04
CA ASP A 122 -2.14 18.75 -4.17
C ASP A 122 -2.25 17.23 -4.35
N THR A 123 -3.30 16.62 -3.76
CA THR A 123 -3.54 15.17 -3.85
C THR A 123 -4.79 14.90 -4.70
N HIS A 124 -4.60 14.15 -5.81
CA HIS A 124 -5.65 13.92 -6.81
C HIS A 124 -5.53 12.54 -7.44
N PHE A 125 -6.65 11.94 -7.87
CA PHE A 125 -6.60 10.79 -8.80
C PHE A 125 -6.21 11.23 -10.20
N TYR A 126 -6.70 12.39 -10.63
CA TYR A 126 -6.32 13.01 -11.90
C TYR A 126 -5.87 14.43 -11.65
N LEU A 127 -4.66 14.72 -12.10
CA LEU A 127 -4.03 16.01 -11.85
C LEU A 127 -4.74 17.13 -12.62
N PRO A 128 -5.20 18.21 -11.96
CA PRO A 128 -5.72 19.38 -12.65
C PRO A 128 -4.69 19.98 -13.62
N GLN A 129 -5.12 20.36 -14.81
CA GLN A 129 -4.26 20.95 -15.85
C GLN A 129 -3.44 22.14 -15.33
N SER A 130 -4.01 22.93 -14.43
CA SER A 130 -3.33 24.08 -13.80
C SER A 130 -2.10 23.72 -12.95
N LYS A 131 -1.94 22.44 -12.59
CA LYS A 131 -0.82 21.93 -11.78
C LYS A 131 0.20 21.14 -12.60
N LEU A 132 0.02 21.04 -13.90
CA LEU A 132 0.86 20.23 -14.78
C LEU A 132 2.35 20.60 -14.73
N ASN A 133 2.65 21.90 -14.55
CA ASN A 133 4.01 22.41 -14.44
C ASN A 133 4.79 21.89 -13.21
N ARG A 134 4.10 21.27 -12.25
CA ARG A 134 4.68 20.66 -11.05
C ARG A 134 4.67 19.12 -11.10
N PHE A 135 4.15 18.56 -12.17
CA PHE A 135 4.08 17.10 -12.33
C PHE A 135 5.45 16.51 -12.62
N ALA A 136 5.82 15.46 -11.90
CA ALA A 136 7.12 14.83 -12.06
C ALA A 136 7.15 13.88 -13.25
N THR A 137 8.24 13.93 -14.01
CA THR A 137 8.56 12.97 -15.08
C THR A 137 8.86 11.58 -14.48
N LEU A 138 8.41 10.54 -15.16
CA LEU A 138 8.69 9.16 -14.82
C LEU A 138 9.93 8.66 -15.56
N TYR A 139 10.83 8.02 -14.82
CA TYR A 139 12.09 7.46 -15.32
C TYR A 139 12.13 5.94 -15.19
N GLN A 140 13.02 5.33 -15.95
CA GLN A 140 13.36 3.91 -15.85
C GLN A 140 14.89 3.73 -15.93
N PRO A 141 15.44 2.60 -15.45
CA PRO A 141 16.86 2.31 -15.63
C PRO A 141 17.20 2.09 -17.10
N ASP A 142 18.38 2.54 -17.50
CA ASP A 142 18.99 2.21 -18.77
C ASP A 142 20.03 1.12 -18.57
N GLU A 143 19.62 -0.14 -18.69
CA GLU A 143 20.47 -1.31 -18.48
C GLU A 143 21.73 -1.31 -19.37
N LYS A 144 21.63 -0.73 -20.59
CA LYS A 144 22.75 -0.63 -21.52
C LYS A 144 23.81 0.39 -21.11
N ASN A 145 23.45 1.33 -20.24
CA ASN A 145 24.32 2.41 -19.76
C ASN A 145 24.56 2.34 -18.24
N GLY A 146 24.69 1.14 -17.69
CA GLY A 146 24.99 0.94 -16.27
C GLY A 146 23.87 1.39 -15.33
N ASN A 147 22.63 1.17 -15.73
CA ASN A 147 21.42 1.53 -14.97
C ASN A 147 21.25 3.04 -14.67
N LYS A 148 21.91 3.92 -15.47
CA LYS A 148 21.54 5.34 -15.44
C LYS A 148 20.06 5.50 -15.78
N ILE A 149 19.42 6.49 -15.19
CA ILE A 149 17.99 6.75 -15.46
C ILE A 149 17.81 7.36 -16.86
N LYS A 150 16.79 6.90 -17.58
CA LYS A 150 16.32 7.48 -18.83
C LYS A 150 14.82 7.75 -18.76
N LEU A 151 14.35 8.69 -19.58
CA LEU A 151 12.94 9.03 -19.68
C LEU A 151 12.09 7.78 -20.00
N MET A 152 11.04 7.58 -19.23
CA MET A 152 9.98 6.59 -19.52
C MET A 152 8.68 7.27 -19.96
N GLU A 153 8.18 8.24 -19.18
CA GLU A 153 6.96 8.99 -19.49
C GLU A 153 7.17 10.47 -19.10
N ALA A 154 7.03 11.37 -20.06
CA ALA A 154 7.12 12.81 -19.81
C ALA A 154 5.91 13.33 -19.05
N ALA A 155 6.11 14.34 -18.21
CA ALA A 155 5.06 15.03 -17.46
C ALA A 155 4.29 15.97 -18.40
N THR A 156 3.34 15.44 -19.15
CA THR A 156 2.53 16.17 -20.14
C THR A 156 1.04 15.97 -19.91
N ALA A 157 0.23 16.75 -20.64
CA ALA A 157 -1.23 16.59 -20.65
C ALA A 157 -1.69 15.22 -21.16
N GLU A 158 -0.83 14.50 -21.91
CA GLU A 158 -1.12 13.16 -22.42
C GLU A 158 -0.92 12.05 -21.38
N SER A 159 -0.35 12.38 -20.23
CA SER A 159 -0.20 11.41 -19.14
C SER A 159 -1.56 10.86 -18.69
N ARG A 160 -1.61 9.57 -18.41
CA ARG A 160 -2.79 8.89 -17.86
C ARG A 160 -3.30 9.49 -16.54
N PHE A 161 -2.48 10.26 -15.85
CA PHE A 161 -2.85 10.97 -14.63
C PHE A 161 -3.44 12.36 -14.89
N VAL A 162 -3.56 12.78 -16.15
CA VAL A 162 -4.03 14.11 -16.55
C VAL A 162 -5.20 14.01 -17.51
N LYS A 163 -5.07 13.16 -18.55
CA LYS A 163 -6.05 13.07 -19.65
C LYS A 163 -7.32 12.29 -19.31
N GLU A 164 -8.40 12.65 -19.98
CA GLU A 164 -9.67 11.94 -19.97
C GLU A 164 -9.58 10.50 -20.57
N PRO A 165 -10.49 9.58 -20.20
CA PRO A 165 -11.60 9.78 -19.28
C PRO A 165 -11.20 9.60 -17.81
N HIS A 166 -11.76 10.41 -16.91
CA HIS A 166 -11.54 10.34 -15.46
C HIS A 166 -12.58 9.44 -14.79
N VAL A 167 -12.49 8.15 -14.99
CA VAL A 167 -13.52 7.17 -14.54
C VAL A 167 -12.98 6.04 -13.67
N TYR A 168 -11.66 5.81 -13.67
CA TYR A 168 -11.04 4.73 -12.91
C TYR A 168 -10.28 5.27 -11.69
N PHE A 169 -10.91 5.18 -10.54
CA PHE A 169 -10.34 5.61 -9.25
C PHE A 169 -9.82 4.37 -8.50
N SER A 170 -8.58 3.99 -8.74
CA SER A 170 -8.00 2.76 -8.16
C SER A 170 -7.75 2.90 -6.67
N GLY A 171 -8.23 1.95 -5.89
CA GLY A 171 -7.85 1.82 -4.47
C GLY A 171 -6.42 1.31 -4.26
N ALA A 172 -5.83 0.66 -5.28
CA ALA A 172 -4.47 0.12 -5.23
C ALA A 172 -3.39 1.14 -5.63
N GLY A 173 -3.77 2.30 -6.20
CA GLY A 173 -2.83 3.32 -6.66
C GLY A 173 -3.49 4.38 -7.53
N GLY A 174 -2.68 5.19 -8.23
CA GLY A 174 -3.19 6.19 -9.17
C GLY A 174 -3.31 7.59 -8.59
N LEU A 175 -3.16 7.79 -7.29
CA LEU A 175 -3.08 9.12 -6.71
C LEU A 175 -1.74 9.77 -7.07
N VAL A 176 -1.80 11.03 -7.44
CA VAL A 176 -0.67 11.96 -7.47
C VAL A 176 -0.73 12.82 -6.23
N SER A 177 0.43 13.16 -5.65
CA SER A 177 0.49 13.93 -4.41
C SER A 177 1.85 14.64 -4.27
N THR A 178 2.02 15.38 -3.19
CA THR A 178 3.29 15.94 -2.75
C THR A 178 3.72 15.33 -1.41
N ALA A 179 5.01 15.42 -1.08
CA ALA A 179 5.49 15.00 0.24
C ALA A 179 4.80 15.79 1.36
N ALA A 180 4.53 17.09 1.16
CA ALA A 180 3.85 17.94 2.13
C ALA A 180 2.43 17.45 2.44
N ASP A 181 1.61 17.17 1.41
CA ASP A 181 0.26 16.64 1.60
C ASP A 181 0.30 15.26 2.27
N TYR A 182 1.22 14.39 1.83
CA TYR A 182 1.29 13.04 2.33
C TYR A 182 1.76 12.98 3.78
N VAL A 183 2.67 13.87 4.19
CA VAL A 183 3.04 14.04 5.61
C VAL A 183 1.84 14.47 6.45
N ARG A 184 0.94 15.33 5.95
CA ARG A 184 -0.28 15.71 6.70
C ARG A 184 -1.15 14.50 7.02
N PHE A 185 -1.34 13.58 6.06
CA PHE A 185 -2.07 12.34 6.30
C PHE A 185 -1.39 11.48 7.37
N HIS A 186 -0.08 11.31 7.29
CA HIS A 186 0.66 10.51 8.26
C HIS A 186 0.78 11.18 9.63
N GLN A 187 0.82 12.52 9.68
CA GLN A 187 0.74 13.24 10.94
C GLN A 187 -0.62 13.05 11.63
N MET A 188 -1.71 13.08 10.86
CA MET A 188 -3.04 12.73 11.36
C MET A 188 -3.04 11.31 11.97
N MET A 189 -2.44 10.35 11.27
CA MET A 189 -2.31 8.97 11.79
C MET A 189 -1.47 8.90 13.06
N LEU A 190 -0.29 9.54 13.07
CA LEU A 190 0.62 9.59 14.23
C LEU A 190 -0.06 10.23 15.47
N ASN A 191 -0.88 11.24 15.26
CA ASN A 191 -1.66 11.91 16.30
C ASN A 191 -2.89 11.10 16.75
N GLY A 192 -3.05 9.85 16.32
CA GLY A 192 -4.21 9.01 16.70
C GLY A 192 -5.50 9.43 16.02
N GLY A 193 -5.43 9.91 14.78
CA GLY A 193 -6.57 10.16 13.91
C GLY A 193 -7.04 11.61 13.82
N GLU A 194 -6.23 12.59 14.27
CA GLU A 194 -6.57 14.02 14.27
C GLU A 194 -5.41 14.91 13.82
N LEU A 195 -5.70 15.96 13.06
CA LEU A 195 -4.75 16.99 12.68
C LEU A 195 -5.44 18.35 12.62
N ASP A 196 -4.79 19.40 13.14
CA ASP A 196 -5.29 20.78 13.14
C ASP A 196 -6.74 20.93 13.67
N GLY A 197 -7.10 20.15 14.69
CA GLY A 197 -8.45 20.13 15.26
C GLY A 197 -9.49 19.35 14.45
N VAL A 198 -9.09 18.73 13.33
CA VAL A 198 -9.97 17.91 12.50
C VAL A 198 -9.74 16.43 12.77
N ARG A 199 -10.77 15.75 13.27
CA ARG A 199 -10.72 14.31 13.50
C ARG A 199 -11.26 13.53 12.31
N ILE A 200 -10.40 12.68 11.74
CA ILE A 200 -10.74 11.76 10.65
C ILE A 200 -11.08 10.37 11.21
N LEU A 201 -10.30 9.90 12.18
CA LEU A 201 -10.45 8.57 12.79
C LEU A 201 -10.44 8.64 14.31
N GLY A 202 -11.07 7.69 14.95
CA GLY A 202 -10.89 7.47 16.38
C GLY A 202 -9.52 6.86 16.70
N ARG A 203 -8.91 7.24 17.84
CA ARG A 203 -7.60 6.73 18.26
C ARG A 203 -7.52 5.19 18.24
N LYS A 204 -8.55 4.52 18.77
CA LYS A 204 -8.62 3.05 18.78
C LYS A 204 -8.72 2.44 17.38
N THR A 205 -9.28 3.16 16.41
CA THR A 205 -9.29 2.73 15.01
C THR A 205 -7.88 2.77 14.42
N VAL A 206 -7.12 3.83 14.70
CA VAL A 206 -5.71 3.94 14.27
C VAL A 206 -4.88 2.81 14.87
N GLU A 207 -4.99 2.58 16.19
CA GLU A 207 -4.31 1.48 16.88
C GLU A 207 -4.66 0.11 16.25
N LEU A 208 -5.94 -0.11 15.91
CA LEU A 208 -6.39 -1.33 15.24
C LEU A 208 -5.77 -1.44 13.83
N MET A 209 -5.76 -0.35 13.05
CA MET A 209 -5.22 -0.36 11.68
C MET A 209 -3.73 -0.67 11.64
N THR A 210 -2.98 -0.22 12.63
CA THR A 210 -1.52 -0.37 12.69
C THR A 210 -1.05 -1.56 13.52
N ALA A 211 -1.95 -2.39 14.03
CA ALA A 211 -1.62 -3.65 14.67
C ALA A 211 -1.34 -4.76 13.65
N ASN A 212 -0.51 -5.75 14.02
CA ASN A 212 -0.31 -6.94 13.19
C ASN A 212 -1.56 -7.83 13.20
N HIS A 213 -2.19 -8.00 12.05
CA HIS A 213 -3.38 -8.84 11.85
C HIS A 213 -3.10 -10.19 11.19
N THR A 214 -1.89 -10.42 10.71
CA THR A 214 -1.49 -11.62 9.97
C THR A 214 -0.79 -12.67 10.84
N GLY A 215 -0.54 -12.34 12.12
CA GLY A 215 0.19 -13.25 13.01
C GLY A 215 1.58 -13.56 12.46
N ASN A 216 1.85 -14.84 12.26
CA ASN A 216 3.15 -15.33 11.75
C ASN A 216 3.13 -15.65 10.24
N LEU A 217 2.10 -15.25 9.49
CA LEU A 217 2.12 -15.42 8.04
C LEU A 217 3.29 -14.63 7.44
N PRO A 218 4.12 -15.26 6.58
CA PRO A 218 5.25 -14.58 5.98
C PRO A 218 4.79 -13.49 5.00
N ILE A 219 5.32 -12.28 5.18
CA ILE A 219 5.06 -11.14 4.29
C ILE A 219 6.21 -11.05 3.30
N TRP A 220 6.11 -11.78 2.20
CA TRP A 220 7.21 -11.99 1.26
C TRP A 220 7.77 -10.70 0.63
N LEU A 221 6.97 -9.62 0.52
CA LEU A 221 7.43 -8.32 -0.02
C LEU A 221 8.33 -7.53 0.93
N THR A 222 8.19 -7.72 2.24
CA THR A 222 8.94 -6.98 3.25
C THR A 222 10.04 -7.81 3.89
N GLY A 223 9.95 -9.13 3.78
CA GLY A 223 10.85 -10.07 4.42
C GLY A 223 10.49 -10.36 5.89
N PRO A 224 11.39 -11.05 6.61
CA PRO A 224 11.16 -11.41 8.00
C PRO A 224 11.11 -10.18 8.91
N GLY A 225 10.54 -10.36 10.11
CA GLY A 225 10.40 -9.31 11.10
C GLY A 225 9.21 -8.36 10.88
N TYR A 226 8.42 -8.59 9.84
CA TYR A 226 7.22 -7.81 9.54
C TYR A 226 5.96 -8.66 9.56
N GLY A 227 4.88 -8.06 10.10
CA GLY A 227 3.50 -8.48 9.89
C GLY A 227 2.75 -7.47 9.02
N PHE A 228 1.43 -7.62 8.92
CA PHE A 228 0.58 -6.71 8.15
C PHE A 228 -0.64 -6.26 8.96
N GLY A 229 -0.87 -4.96 8.93
CA GLY A 229 -2.03 -4.31 9.52
C GLY A 229 -3.19 -4.18 8.52
N LEU A 230 -4.05 -3.20 8.72
CA LEU A 230 -5.13 -2.92 7.76
C LEU A 230 -4.62 -1.90 6.71
N GLY A 231 -3.82 -2.41 5.76
CA GLY A 231 -3.23 -1.62 4.68
C GLY A 231 -1.77 -1.19 4.88
N TYR A 232 -1.12 -1.61 5.97
CA TYR A 232 0.28 -1.28 6.28
C TYR A 232 1.10 -2.53 6.60
N ARG A 233 2.38 -2.56 6.20
CA ARG A 233 3.33 -3.43 6.88
C ARG A 233 3.52 -2.92 8.31
N VAL A 234 3.78 -3.79 9.26
CA VAL A 234 4.04 -3.44 10.64
C VAL A 234 5.30 -4.16 11.11
N LEU A 235 6.27 -3.43 11.65
CA LEU A 235 7.49 -4.02 12.21
C LEU A 235 7.17 -4.74 13.52
N THR A 236 7.45 -6.03 13.57
CA THR A 236 7.18 -6.90 14.73
C THR A 236 8.44 -7.38 15.43
N ASP A 237 9.57 -7.44 14.72
CA ASP A 237 10.85 -7.91 15.24
C ASP A 237 12.01 -7.18 14.53
N VAL A 238 12.69 -6.30 15.24
CA VAL A 238 13.79 -5.49 14.73
C VAL A 238 14.99 -6.36 14.34
N GLY A 239 15.28 -7.41 15.11
CA GLY A 239 16.41 -8.30 14.85
C GLY A 239 16.25 -9.08 13.55
N GLN A 240 15.05 -9.57 13.29
CA GLN A 240 14.74 -10.28 12.03
C GLN A 240 14.66 -9.33 10.82
N ALA A 241 14.11 -8.13 11.01
CA ALA A 241 14.00 -7.14 9.95
C ALA A 241 15.35 -6.50 9.58
N ALA A 242 16.33 -6.56 10.48
CA ALA A 242 17.68 -6.01 10.34
C ALA A 242 17.68 -4.51 9.95
N VAL A 243 16.78 -3.73 10.53
CA VAL A 243 16.67 -2.26 10.34
C VAL A 243 16.69 -1.55 11.69
N PRO A 244 17.37 -0.41 11.82
CA PRO A 244 17.40 0.39 13.04
C PRO A 244 16.10 1.18 13.19
N SER A 245 15.03 0.53 13.63
CA SER A 245 13.70 1.14 13.80
C SER A 245 13.02 0.58 15.05
N SER A 246 11.78 0.92 15.32
CA SER A 246 11.04 0.51 16.51
C SER A 246 9.95 -0.51 16.19
N VAL A 247 9.76 -1.51 17.05
CA VAL A 247 8.58 -2.39 16.99
C VAL A 247 7.32 -1.52 17.06
N GLY A 248 6.40 -1.75 16.12
CA GLY A 248 5.20 -0.94 15.94
C GLY A 248 5.34 0.14 14.86
N GLU A 249 6.53 0.32 14.25
CA GLU A 249 6.66 1.09 13.02
C GLU A 249 5.73 0.51 11.95
N TYR A 250 5.04 1.36 11.22
CA TYR A 250 4.22 0.95 10.09
C TYR A 250 4.51 1.80 8.85
N GLY A 251 4.29 1.23 7.69
CA GLY A 251 4.59 1.92 6.44
C GLY A 251 4.23 1.11 5.21
N TRP A 252 4.53 1.64 4.03
CA TRP A 252 4.43 0.94 2.76
C TRP A 252 5.26 1.63 1.68
N GLY A 253 5.28 1.06 0.48
CA GLY A 253 5.95 1.63 -0.67
C GLY A 253 5.11 1.61 -1.94
N GLY A 254 5.39 2.51 -2.87
CA GLY A 254 4.73 2.58 -4.17
C GLY A 254 5.56 2.00 -5.31
N ALA A 255 4.90 1.62 -6.42
CA ALA A 255 5.56 1.02 -7.58
C ALA A 255 6.60 1.95 -8.24
N PHE A 256 6.45 3.28 -8.10
CA PHE A 256 7.38 4.27 -8.65
C PHE A 256 8.49 4.66 -7.67
N CYS A 257 8.84 3.74 -6.75
CA CYS A 257 9.87 3.90 -5.74
C CYS A 257 9.54 4.97 -4.67
N THR A 258 8.28 5.36 -4.50
CA THR A 258 7.84 6.13 -3.35
C THR A 258 7.84 5.27 -2.10
N PHE A 259 8.09 5.88 -0.93
CA PHE A 259 8.19 5.15 0.31
C PHE A 259 7.80 6.02 1.49
N PHE A 260 7.16 5.42 2.51
CA PHE A 260 6.95 6.07 3.78
C PHE A 260 7.00 5.08 4.94
N TRP A 261 7.34 5.59 6.11
CA TRP A 261 7.12 4.92 7.39
C TRP A 261 6.71 5.94 8.45
N VAL A 262 6.02 5.44 9.46
CA VAL A 262 5.69 6.18 10.67
C VAL A 262 6.19 5.33 11.85
N ASP A 263 7.02 5.90 12.68
CA ASP A 263 7.49 5.32 13.93
C ASP A 263 6.84 6.05 15.10
N PRO A 264 5.77 5.48 15.72
CA PRO A 264 5.09 6.14 16.83
C PRO A 264 5.93 6.24 18.09
N LYS A 265 6.94 5.39 18.25
CA LYS A 265 7.81 5.41 19.43
C LYS A 265 8.78 6.58 19.39
N GLU A 266 9.35 6.85 18.22
CA GLU A 266 10.25 7.96 17.97
C GLU A 266 9.53 9.25 17.52
N GLU A 267 8.19 9.19 17.35
CA GLU A 267 7.38 10.30 16.81
C GLU A 267 7.89 10.79 15.46
N LEU A 268 8.39 9.85 14.64
CA LEU A 268 9.06 10.11 13.37
C LEU A 268 8.17 9.70 12.19
N ILE A 269 8.12 10.56 11.18
CA ILE A 269 7.54 10.26 9.87
C ILE A 269 8.63 10.42 8.81
N GLY A 270 8.89 9.37 8.05
CA GLY A 270 9.72 9.44 6.84
C GLY A 270 8.87 9.34 5.59
N VAL A 271 9.05 10.28 4.67
CA VAL A 271 8.40 10.28 3.35
C VAL A 271 9.44 10.53 2.26
N MET A 272 9.49 9.62 1.29
CA MET A 272 10.34 9.74 0.11
C MET A 272 9.49 9.68 -1.14
N MET A 273 9.58 10.71 -1.99
CA MET A 273 8.90 10.79 -3.27
C MET A 273 9.91 10.70 -4.41
N THR A 274 9.79 9.66 -5.21
CA THR A 274 10.59 9.44 -6.43
C THR A 274 9.69 8.97 -7.56
N GLN A 275 10.21 8.96 -8.79
CA GLN A 275 9.47 8.52 -9.97
C GLN A 275 10.38 7.65 -10.85
N VAL A 276 10.66 6.43 -10.38
CA VAL A 276 11.49 5.43 -11.09
C VAL A 276 10.81 4.06 -11.04
N ILE A 277 10.68 3.40 -12.20
CA ILE A 277 10.16 2.03 -12.32
C ILE A 277 10.83 1.28 -13.50
N PRO A 278 11.25 0.01 -13.32
CA PRO A 278 11.47 -0.68 -12.05
C PRO A 278 12.61 -0.04 -11.25
N TYR A 279 12.63 -0.26 -9.95
CA TYR A 279 13.68 0.29 -9.06
C TYR A 279 14.51 -0.80 -8.35
N THR A 280 14.43 -2.04 -8.82
CA THR A 280 15.12 -3.21 -8.22
C THR A 280 16.65 -3.11 -8.24
N HIS A 281 17.20 -2.19 -9.03
CA HIS A 281 18.64 -1.92 -9.15
C HIS A 281 19.16 -0.90 -8.12
N ILE A 282 18.28 -0.29 -7.30
CA ILE A 282 18.62 0.70 -6.28
C ILE A 282 17.99 0.33 -4.95
N ASN A 283 18.71 0.60 -3.86
CA ASN A 283 18.25 0.32 -2.49
C ASN A 283 17.89 1.59 -1.72
N ILE A 284 17.57 2.66 -2.43
CA ILE A 284 17.39 4.02 -1.87
C ILE A 284 16.37 4.11 -0.75
N ARG A 285 15.33 3.26 -0.75
CA ARG A 285 14.31 3.23 0.32
C ARG A 285 14.91 2.81 1.65
N GLN A 286 15.64 1.70 1.63
CA GLN A 286 16.28 1.17 2.83
C GLN A 286 17.41 2.09 3.29
N GLU A 287 18.23 2.58 2.37
CA GLU A 287 19.29 3.55 2.66
C GLU A 287 18.73 4.80 3.33
N PHE A 288 17.66 5.38 2.78
CA PHE A 288 17.01 6.55 3.36
C PHE A 288 16.48 6.28 4.77
N GLN A 289 15.81 5.14 4.99
CA GLN A 289 15.29 4.77 6.31
C GLN A 289 16.42 4.55 7.31
N VAL A 290 17.47 3.84 6.91
CA VAL A 290 18.63 3.59 7.78
C VAL A 290 19.32 4.89 8.16
N LEU A 291 19.62 5.77 7.20
CA LEU A 291 20.27 7.05 7.45
C LEU A 291 19.41 7.97 8.34
N ALA A 292 18.10 8.01 8.14
CA ALA A 292 17.20 8.79 8.98
C ALA A 292 17.19 8.28 10.42
N ASN A 293 17.12 6.97 10.64
CA ASN A 293 17.12 6.38 11.97
C ASN A 293 18.51 6.49 12.66
N GLN A 294 19.61 6.43 11.90
CA GLN A 294 20.96 6.64 12.44
C GLN A 294 21.18 8.05 13.02
N ALA A 295 20.41 9.04 12.56
CA ALA A 295 20.48 10.40 13.09
C ALA A 295 19.84 10.54 14.48
N ILE A 296 19.10 9.54 14.94
CA ILE A 296 18.49 9.53 16.28
C ILE A 296 19.54 9.04 17.28
N VAL A 297 20.08 9.95 18.07
CA VAL A 297 21.13 9.65 19.07
C VAL A 297 20.58 9.53 20.50
N ASP A 298 19.41 10.12 20.79
CA ASP A 298 18.74 10.04 22.09
C ASP A 298 17.22 10.23 21.92
N SER A 299 16.45 9.80 22.93
CA SER A 299 15.00 9.97 22.94
C SER A 299 14.64 11.43 23.25
N THR A 300 13.64 11.96 22.54
CA THR A 300 13.04 13.28 22.85
C THR A 300 12.21 13.25 24.14
N LYS A 301 11.84 12.06 24.63
CA LYS A 301 11.08 11.89 25.88
C LYS A 301 11.99 12.08 27.09
N PRO A 302 11.55 12.84 28.13
CA PRO A 302 12.32 12.99 29.36
C PRO A 302 12.64 11.61 29.94
N LYS A 303 13.90 11.35 30.31
CA LYS A 303 14.26 10.15 31.06
C LYS A 303 13.42 10.14 32.33
N MET A 304 12.61 9.11 32.56
CA MET A 304 11.92 8.95 33.85
C MET A 304 13.01 8.92 34.94
N SER A 305 13.02 9.92 35.79
CA SER A 305 13.85 9.96 36.96
C SER A 305 13.57 8.68 37.76
N THR A 306 14.55 7.80 37.87
CA THR A 306 14.53 6.72 38.86
C THR A 306 14.58 7.39 40.20
N ALA A 307 13.40 7.66 40.81
CA ALA A 307 13.35 8.04 42.20
C ALA A 307 14.01 6.93 43.00
N HIS A 308 15.15 7.21 43.58
CA HIS A 308 15.75 6.34 44.59
C HIS A 308 14.72 6.17 45.73
N VAL A 309 14.10 5.00 45.74
CA VAL A 309 13.42 4.55 46.99
C VAL A 309 14.53 4.33 47.97
N SER A 310 14.87 5.35 48.77
CA SER A 310 15.67 5.17 49.96
C SER A 310 14.82 4.41 50.95
N SER A 311 15.09 3.11 51.08
CA SER A 311 14.61 2.31 52.21
C SER A 311 15.14 2.92 53.52
N ARG A 312 14.25 3.43 54.34
CA ARG A 312 14.44 3.60 55.77
C ARG A 312 13.84 2.40 56.50
#